data_23d50ae858fb4f63e5fcf26581f10592
#
_entry.id   23d50ae858fb4f63e5fcf26581f10592
#
_cell.length_a   1.000
_cell.length_b   1.000
_cell.length_c   1.000
_cell.angle_alpha   90.00
_cell.angle_beta   90.00
_cell.angle_gamma   90.00
#
_symmetry.space_group_name_H-M   'P 1'
#
loop_
_entity.id
_entity.type
_entity.pdbx_description
1 polymer ?
#
loop_
_entity_poly.entity_id
_entity_poly.type
_entity_poly.pdbx_seq_one_letter_code
_entity_poly.pdbx_strand_id
1 'polypeptide(L)'
;MKRCPVCSRVYDDDNMRFCLDDGTTLIDKLNTAEPPPTLAFSNKVPMATIEEVFRPEVAPRHHAHWPPTGPELHKKRSLLPWLLGIGALLVLGSGIVLAVLVLRPNRSLPWHVTFEMEQGTPNREAALKETASVIESRLNALGIPDFEVKPQSDSTTDRILVSLPSVADPERIKRIISSGGKLELTHVISPPSPAPCQTYDTKDEAIASLNSGGTVPSNRRVLPYMERGELGSSRDQKSTKWAVVESPSIVDGSQLRTANAIPRERDYDIQFALKTAGAEKFGAWTGANINEYLAVVLDGEIQSVAFIRSQIFDQGMISGRFTKQAAEDLALTLKSGALPARLIVIEESNDK
;
A
#
# COMPACT_ATOMS: atom_id res chain seq x y z
N MET A 1 -12.88 -44.99 0.84
CA MET A 1 -13.50 -44.30 -0.34
C MET A 1 -13.57 -42.82 -0.10
N LYS A 2 -12.93 -42.03 -0.95
CA LYS A 2 -12.89 -40.55 -0.90
C LYS A 2 -13.64 -39.95 -2.08
N ARG A 3 -14.22 -38.78 -1.91
CA ARG A 3 -14.98 -38.10 -2.95
C ARG A 3 -14.45 -36.68 -3.17
N CYS A 4 -14.35 -36.25 -4.43
CA CYS A 4 -14.07 -34.86 -4.74
C CYS A 4 -15.31 -34.00 -4.52
N PRO A 5 -15.23 -32.91 -3.73
CA PRO A 5 -16.35 -32.02 -3.47
C PRO A 5 -16.75 -31.19 -4.72
N VAL A 6 -15.86 -31.04 -5.69
CA VAL A 6 -16.09 -30.19 -6.88
C VAL A 6 -16.67 -31.06 -8.03
N CYS A 7 -15.98 -32.12 -8.49
CA CYS A 7 -16.43 -32.91 -9.62
C CYS A 7 -17.24 -34.16 -9.23
N SER A 8 -17.43 -34.42 -7.93
CA SER A 8 -18.18 -35.56 -7.37
C SER A 8 -17.61 -36.96 -7.69
N ARG A 9 -16.42 -37.07 -8.30
CA ARG A 9 -15.77 -38.33 -8.59
C ARG A 9 -15.36 -39.03 -7.30
N VAL A 10 -15.53 -40.36 -7.26
CA VAL A 10 -15.20 -41.23 -6.12
C VAL A 10 -13.90 -41.98 -6.40
N TYR A 11 -13.04 -42.06 -5.41
CA TYR A 11 -11.77 -42.80 -5.45
C TYR A 11 -11.76 -43.88 -4.37
N ASP A 12 -11.36 -45.07 -4.72
CA ASP A 12 -11.30 -46.20 -3.79
C ASP A 12 -9.95 -46.34 -3.09
N ASP A 13 -8.96 -45.55 -3.49
CA ASP A 13 -7.64 -45.51 -2.86
C ASP A 13 -7.64 -44.51 -1.67
N ASP A 14 -7.51 -45.08 -0.46
CA ASP A 14 -7.50 -44.31 0.79
C ASP A 14 -6.21 -43.46 0.97
N ASN A 15 -5.16 -43.72 0.20
CA ASN A 15 -3.92 -42.93 0.23
C ASN A 15 -3.99 -41.69 -0.67
N MET A 16 -4.96 -41.65 -1.59
CA MET A 16 -5.13 -40.52 -2.49
C MET A 16 -5.66 -39.28 -1.71
N ARG A 17 -4.96 -38.16 -1.83
CA ARG A 17 -5.31 -36.91 -1.13
C ARG A 17 -5.95 -35.89 -2.03
N PHE A 18 -5.76 -35.97 -3.33
CA PHE A 18 -6.21 -34.96 -4.29
C PHE A 18 -6.95 -35.62 -5.48
N CYS A 19 -7.92 -34.92 -6.04
CA CYS A 19 -8.63 -35.29 -7.25
C CYS A 19 -7.67 -35.24 -8.47
N LEU A 20 -7.71 -36.26 -9.30
CA LEU A 20 -6.84 -36.31 -10.49
C LEU A 20 -7.30 -35.39 -11.62
N ASP A 21 -8.56 -34.93 -11.60
CA ASP A 21 -9.11 -34.06 -12.64
C ASP A 21 -8.95 -32.61 -12.36
N ASP A 22 -9.11 -32.20 -11.09
CA ASP A 22 -9.18 -30.78 -10.69
C ASP A 22 -8.22 -30.40 -9.56
N GLY A 23 -7.45 -31.38 -9.03
CA GLY A 23 -6.48 -31.14 -7.95
C GLY A 23 -7.09 -30.81 -6.58
N THR A 24 -8.41 -30.89 -6.41
CA THR A 24 -9.10 -30.58 -5.16
C THR A 24 -8.84 -31.67 -4.11
N THR A 25 -8.68 -31.28 -2.85
CA THR A 25 -8.52 -32.22 -1.72
C THR A 25 -9.77 -33.08 -1.57
N LEU A 26 -9.58 -34.42 -1.55
CA LEU A 26 -10.65 -35.37 -1.39
C LEU A 26 -11.14 -35.45 0.06
N ILE A 27 -12.47 -35.62 0.24
CA ILE A 27 -13.12 -35.74 1.55
C ILE A 27 -13.56 -37.18 1.78
N ASP A 28 -13.46 -37.66 3.03
CA ASP A 28 -13.94 -39.00 3.41
C ASP A 28 -15.47 -39.03 3.47
N LYS A 29 -16.06 -40.08 2.94
CA LYS A 29 -17.52 -40.29 2.89
C LYS A 29 -18.19 -40.37 4.28
N LEU A 30 -17.41 -40.50 5.35
CA LEU A 30 -17.89 -40.68 6.74
C LEU A 30 -17.97 -39.41 7.56
N ASN A 31 -17.52 -38.26 7.05
CA ASN A 31 -17.58 -36.98 7.77
C ASN A 31 -18.53 -35.99 7.10
N THR A 32 -19.78 -36.35 6.90
CA THR A 32 -20.88 -35.43 6.74
C THR A 32 -21.30 -34.92 8.12
N ALA A 33 -20.45 -34.12 8.75
CA ALA A 33 -20.94 -33.18 9.76
C ALA A 33 -21.78 -32.14 8.99
N GLU A 34 -23.08 -32.13 9.24
CA GLU A 34 -24.00 -31.09 8.78
C GLU A 34 -23.38 -29.72 9.05
N PRO A 35 -23.31 -28.83 8.07
CA PRO A 35 -22.83 -27.47 8.35
C PRO A 35 -23.78 -26.82 9.37
N PRO A 36 -23.27 -26.05 10.32
CA PRO A 36 -24.12 -25.35 11.28
C PRO A 36 -25.10 -24.46 10.50
N PRO A 37 -26.35 -24.31 10.96
CA PRO A 37 -27.38 -23.59 10.25
C PRO A 37 -26.89 -22.16 10.00
N THR A 38 -26.79 -21.80 8.73
CA THR A 38 -26.50 -20.44 8.29
C THR A 38 -27.63 -19.54 8.80
N LEU A 39 -27.33 -18.67 9.73
CA LEU A 39 -28.26 -17.62 10.15
C LEU A 39 -28.51 -16.73 8.94
N ALA A 40 -29.61 -17.00 8.24
CA ALA A 40 -30.13 -16.11 7.24
C ALA A 40 -30.59 -14.84 7.97
N PHE A 41 -29.85 -13.75 7.79
CA PHE A 41 -30.31 -12.42 8.15
C PHE A 41 -31.48 -12.07 7.23
N SER A 42 -32.70 -12.35 7.71
CA SER A 42 -33.92 -11.84 7.11
C SER A 42 -33.96 -10.33 7.30
N ASN A 43 -33.68 -9.57 6.25
CA ASN A 43 -33.90 -8.12 6.14
C ASN A 43 -35.43 -7.85 6.09
N LYS A 44 -36.11 -8.09 7.21
CA LYS A 44 -37.43 -7.50 7.48
C LYS A 44 -37.32 -6.81 8.83
N VAL A 45 -36.88 -5.57 8.81
CA VAL A 45 -37.13 -4.63 9.90
C VAL A 45 -38.60 -4.25 9.80
N PRO A 46 -39.46 -4.59 10.77
CA PRO A 46 -40.79 -4.00 10.81
C PRO A 46 -40.62 -2.52 11.15
N MET A 47 -41.14 -1.68 10.31
CA MET A 47 -41.34 -0.26 10.57
C MET A 47 -42.30 -0.11 11.74
N ALA A 48 -41.78 -0.04 12.97
CA ALA A 48 -42.55 0.38 14.13
C ALA A 48 -42.73 1.89 14.03
N THR A 49 -43.98 2.31 13.85
CA THR A 49 -44.46 3.69 13.88
C THR A 49 -44.05 4.34 15.20
N ILE A 50 -43.34 5.48 15.11
CA ILE A 50 -42.87 6.28 16.25
C ILE A 50 -44.01 7.07 16.90
N GLU A 51 -45.06 6.43 17.34
CA GLU A 51 -46.19 7.16 17.94
C GLU A 51 -46.65 6.66 19.31
N GLU A 52 -45.97 5.71 19.94
CA GLU A 52 -46.50 5.10 21.19
C GLU A 52 -45.57 5.08 22.41
N VAL A 53 -44.53 5.95 22.49
CA VAL A 53 -43.61 5.99 23.64
C VAL A 53 -43.56 7.35 24.36
N PHE A 54 -44.54 8.23 24.20
CA PHE A 54 -44.63 9.40 25.07
C PHE A 54 -46.03 9.54 25.68
N ARG A 55 -46.36 8.69 26.64
CA ARG A 55 -47.34 9.01 27.67
C ARG A 55 -46.56 9.40 28.95
N PRO A 56 -46.64 10.65 29.40
CA PRO A 56 -46.14 11.00 30.71
C PRO A 56 -47.09 10.42 31.76
N GLU A 57 -46.53 9.53 32.57
CA GLU A 57 -47.20 8.97 33.75
C GLU A 57 -47.40 10.10 34.75
N VAL A 58 -48.67 10.43 35.02
CA VAL A 58 -49.08 11.45 35.98
C VAL A 58 -48.92 10.87 37.38
N ALA A 59 -47.85 11.24 38.08
CA ALA A 59 -47.69 10.93 39.48
C ALA A 59 -48.67 11.71 40.37
N PRO A 60 -49.21 11.08 41.46
CA PRO A 60 -50.21 11.70 42.31
C PRO A 60 -49.65 12.91 43.07
N ARG A 61 -50.44 14.01 43.06
CA ARG A 61 -50.13 15.24 43.77
C ARG A 61 -50.20 15.01 45.26
N HIS A 62 -49.07 14.95 45.96
CA HIS A 62 -48.99 15.14 47.38
C HIS A 62 -49.08 16.65 47.69
N HIS A 63 -50.10 17.03 48.48
CA HIS A 63 -50.19 18.36 49.08
C HIS A 63 -49.06 18.58 50.08
N ALA A 64 -48.04 19.31 49.71
CA ALA A 64 -47.02 19.74 50.66
C ALA A 64 -47.47 21.03 51.33
N HIS A 65 -47.63 20.99 52.69
CA HIS A 65 -47.81 22.17 53.50
C HIS A 65 -46.55 23.07 53.41
N TRP A 66 -46.79 24.33 53.09
CA TRP A 66 -45.74 25.34 53.11
C TRP A 66 -45.60 25.89 54.52
N PRO A 67 -44.45 25.96 55.13
CA PRO A 67 -44.18 26.75 56.32
C PRO A 67 -44.05 28.22 55.96
N PRO A 68 -44.35 29.16 56.91
CA PRO A 68 -44.39 30.58 56.64
C PRO A 68 -42.98 31.14 56.40
N THR A 69 -42.87 32.02 55.37
CA THR A 69 -41.69 32.74 54.98
C THR A 69 -41.27 33.79 56.01
N GLY A 70 -40.12 33.52 56.66
CA GLY A 70 -39.35 34.59 57.32
C GLY A 70 -38.40 35.29 56.33
N PRO A 71 -38.03 36.55 56.54
CA PRO A 71 -37.16 37.25 55.59
C PRO A 71 -35.72 36.72 55.67
N GLU A 72 -35.34 35.99 54.61
CA GLU A 72 -33.94 35.57 54.44
C GLU A 72 -33.11 36.79 53.99
N LEU A 73 -32.13 37.18 54.77
CA LEU A 73 -31.08 38.07 54.44
C LEU A 73 -30.23 37.49 53.27
N HIS A 74 -30.38 38.05 52.07
CA HIS A 74 -29.51 37.74 50.94
C HIS A 74 -28.06 38.09 51.27
N LYS A 75 -27.29 37.09 51.70
CA LYS A 75 -25.85 37.16 51.80
C LYS A 75 -25.29 37.22 50.37
N LYS A 76 -24.90 38.40 49.89
CA LYS A 76 -24.20 38.60 48.62
C LYS A 76 -22.95 37.73 48.62
N ARG A 77 -23.01 36.57 47.88
CA ARG A 77 -21.83 35.78 47.61
C ARG A 77 -20.90 36.58 46.71
N SER A 78 -19.77 37.02 47.28
CA SER A 78 -18.74 37.70 46.47
C SER A 78 -18.22 36.71 45.42
N LEU A 79 -18.29 37.09 44.15
CA LEU A 79 -17.73 36.33 43.03
C LEU A 79 -16.19 36.37 43.02
N LEU A 80 -15.59 37.15 43.91
CA LEU A 80 -14.15 37.36 43.99
C LEU A 80 -13.30 36.08 44.10
N PRO A 81 -13.66 35.08 44.96
CA PRO A 81 -12.87 33.85 45.03
C PRO A 81 -12.96 32.99 43.78
N TRP A 82 -14.08 33.08 43.01
CA TRP A 82 -14.26 32.33 41.78
C TRP A 82 -13.43 32.92 40.63
N LEU A 83 -13.34 34.25 40.54
CA LEU A 83 -12.50 34.96 39.56
C LEU A 83 -11.00 34.72 39.83
N LEU A 84 -10.60 34.67 41.11
CA LEU A 84 -9.21 34.33 41.47
C LEU A 84 -8.86 32.86 41.12
N GLY A 85 -9.79 31.92 41.28
CA GLY A 85 -9.61 30.53 40.88
C GLY A 85 -9.44 30.37 39.37
N ILE A 86 -10.26 31.06 38.56
CA ILE A 86 -10.15 31.02 37.08
C ILE A 86 -8.85 31.69 36.64
N GLY A 87 -8.48 32.82 37.23
CA GLY A 87 -7.21 33.50 36.96
C GLY A 87 -5.99 32.59 37.23
N ALA A 88 -5.98 31.89 38.38
CA ALA A 88 -4.91 30.96 38.72
C ALA A 88 -4.83 29.76 37.74
N LEU A 89 -5.98 29.22 37.28
CA LEU A 89 -6.04 28.15 36.29
C LEU A 89 -5.51 28.59 34.91
N LEU A 90 -5.82 29.84 34.49
CA LEU A 90 -5.33 30.37 33.24
C LEU A 90 -3.80 30.66 33.30
N VAL A 91 -3.29 31.11 34.42
CA VAL A 91 -1.84 31.31 34.60
C VAL A 91 -1.09 29.99 34.67
N LEU A 92 -1.62 28.98 35.37
CA LEU A 92 -1.07 27.60 35.37
C LEU A 92 -1.15 26.97 33.99
N GLY A 93 -2.27 27.09 33.27
CA GLY A 93 -2.44 26.59 31.92
C GLY A 93 -1.48 27.26 30.93
N SER A 94 -1.31 28.58 30.98
CA SER A 94 -0.36 29.30 30.14
C SER A 94 1.10 28.99 30.49
N GLY A 95 1.41 28.77 31.78
CA GLY A 95 2.75 28.34 32.22
C GLY A 95 3.09 26.90 31.70
N ILE A 96 2.14 25.97 31.70
CA ILE A 96 2.34 24.63 31.18
C ILE A 96 2.52 24.68 29.64
N VAL A 97 1.71 25.46 28.92
CA VAL A 97 1.85 25.62 27.46
C VAL A 97 3.20 26.27 27.13
N LEU A 98 3.62 27.27 27.86
CA LEU A 98 4.92 27.93 27.68
C LEU A 98 6.06 26.98 28.03
N ALA A 99 5.95 26.19 29.11
CA ALA A 99 6.93 25.18 29.48
C ALA A 99 7.05 24.09 28.41
N VAL A 100 5.93 23.63 27.84
CA VAL A 100 5.93 22.65 26.73
C VAL A 100 6.55 23.23 25.46
N LEU A 101 6.33 24.53 25.19
CA LEU A 101 6.95 25.21 24.04
C LEU A 101 8.46 25.47 24.25
N VAL A 102 8.88 25.81 25.48
CA VAL A 102 10.29 26.11 25.80
C VAL A 102 11.10 24.83 26.06
N LEU A 103 10.47 23.78 26.61
CA LEU A 103 11.09 22.49 26.88
C LEU A 103 10.99 21.52 25.71
N ARG A 104 10.50 21.95 24.52
CA ARG A 104 10.68 21.12 23.34
C ARG A 104 12.18 20.87 23.19
N PRO A 105 12.65 19.64 23.34
CA PRO A 105 14.07 19.37 23.10
C PRO A 105 14.38 19.92 21.71
N ASN A 106 15.44 20.73 21.63
CA ASN A 106 15.96 21.19 20.33
C ASN A 106 16.47 19.93 19.63
N ARG A 107 15.56 19.27 18.89
CA ARG A 107 15.83 17.98 18.24
C ARG A 107 16.74 18.30 17.08
N SER A 108 18.00 17.98 17.22
CA SER A 108 18.93 18.09 16.12
C SER A 108 18.54 17.09 15.04
N LEU A 109 18.29 17.56 13.84
CA LEU A 109 18.13 16.76 12.63
C LEU A 109 19.46 16.88 11.87
N PRO A 110 20.49 16.12 12.25
CA PRO A 110 21.85 16.34 11.76
C PRO A 110 22.03 15.90 10.31
N TRP A 111 21.14 15.08 9.79
CA TRP A 111 21.27 14.61 8.41
C TRP A 111 20.29 15.34 7.49
N HIS A 112 20.85 16.01 6.49
CA HIS A 112 20.11 16.79 5.51
C HIS A 112 20.40 16.24 4.12
N VAL A 113 19.36 16.01 3.34
CA VAL A 113 19.47 15.64 1.92
C VAL A 113 18.57 16.53 1.10
N THR A 114 19.13 17.16 0.08
CA THR A 114 18.38 17.95 -0.89
C THR A 114 18.22 17.18 -2.18
N PHE A 115 16.99 16.98 -2.59
CA PHE A 115 16.62 16.38 -3.86
C PHE A 115 16.15 17.46 -4.83
N GLU A 116 16.52 17.31 -6.09
CA GLU A 116 15.96 18.10 -7.21
C GLU A 116 15.03 17.21 -8.04
N MET A 117 13.88 17.76 -8.42
CA MET A 117 12.95 17.05 -9.30
C MET A 117 13.41 17.18 -10.75
N GLU A 118 13.30 16.09 -11.51
CA GLU A 118 13.61 16.08 -12.94
C GLU A 118 12.77 17.12 -13.68
N GLN A 119 13.42 17.87 -14.59
CA GLN A 119 12.77 18.94 -15.35
C GLN A 119 11.76 18.37 -16.36
N GLY A 120 10.73 19.17 -16.69
CA GLY A 120 9.70 18.76 -17.65
C GLY A 120 8.48 18.07 -17.01
N THR A 121 8.40 17.98 -15.70
CA THR A 121 7.25 17.44 -14.98
C THR A 121 6.03 18.36 -15.18
N PRO A 122 4.90 17.84 -15.70
CA PRO A 122 3.68 18.62 -15.82
C PRO A 122 3.15 19.03 -14.44
N ASN A 123 2.54 20.22 -14.35
CA ASN A 123 1.96 20.74 -13.09
C ASN A 123 2.94 20.70 -11.91
N ARG A 124 4.09 21.36 -12.07
CA ARG A 124 5.24 21.32 -11.15
C ARG A 124 4.89 21.52 -9.67
N GLU A 125 4.05 22.50 -9.35
CA GLU A 125 3.68 22.78 -7.95
C GLU A 125 2.90 21.64 -7.30
N ALA A 126 1.94 21.04 -8.04
CA ALA A 126 1.19 19.89 -7.55
C ALA A 126 2.10 18.66 -7.42
N ALA A 127 2.96 18.41 -8.39
CA ALA A 127 3.92 17.31 -8.36
C ALA A 127 4.91 17.45 -7.19
N LEU A 128 5.36 18.66 -6.89
CA LEU A 128 6.24 18.93 -5.75
C LEU A 128 5.57 18.63 -4.41
N LYS A 129 4.32 19.05 -4.23
CA LYS A 129 3.53 18.75 -3.02
C LYS A 129 3.25 17.26 -2.86
N GLU A 130 2.88 16.61 -3.95
CA GLU A 130 2.63 15.16 -3.97
C GLU A 130 3.92 14.39 -3.66
N THR A 131 5.05 14.76 -4.24
CA THR A 131 6.35 14.18 -3.97
C THR A 131 6.72 14.30 -2.48
N ALA A 132 6.54 15.48 -1.89
CA ALA A 132 6.77 15.69 -0.45
C ALA A 132 5.89 14.77 0.39
N SER A 133 4.60 14.66 0.07
CA SER A 133 3.65 13.78 0.77
C SER A 133 4.04 12.29 0.66
N VAL A 134 4.51 11.84 -0.50
CA VAL A 134 5.00 10.45 -0.69
C VAL A 134 6.25 10.20 0.15
N ILE A 135 7.20 11.16 0.19
CA ILE A 135 8.40 11.05 1.04
C ILE A 135 8.01 10.95 2.52
N GLU A 136 7.12 11.83 3.00
CA GLU A 136 6.60 11.78 4.38
C GLU A 136 5.95 10.43 4.69
N SER A 137 5.13 9.90 3.79
CA SER A 137 4.50 8.59 3.92
C SER A 137 5.54 7.47 4.06
N ARG A 138 6.61 7.52 3.28
CA ARG A 138 7.72 6.54 3.33
C ARG A 138 8.50 6.62 4.63
N LEU A 139 8.82 7.83 5.10
CA LEU A 139 9.53 8.05 6.36
C LEU A 139 8.71 7.58 7.56
N ASN A 140 7.41 7.87 7.57
CA ASN A 140 6.48 7.36 8.58
C ASN A 140 6.40 5.83 8.57
N ALA A 141 6.33 5.22 7.39
CA ALA A 141 6.28 3.76 7.23
C ALA A 141 7.59 3.07 7.64
N LEU A 142 8.73 3.78 7.54
CA LEU A 142 10.03 3.34 8.07
C LEU A 142 10.12 3.49 9.60
N GLY A 143 9.15 4.11 10.25
CA GLY A 143 9.15 4.35 11.69
C GLY A 143 10.18 5.39 12.13
N ILE A 144 10.59 6.31 11.24
CA ILE A 144 11.52 7.38 11.57
C ILE A 144 10.75 8.47 12.32
N PRO A 145 11.09 8.76 13.57
CA PRO A 145 10.46 9.86 14.30
C PRO A 145 11.08 11.19 13.89
N ASP A 146 10.30 12.26 14.03
CA ASP A 146 10.83 13.64 14.04
C ASP A 146 11.64 14.03 12.79
N PHE A 147 11.12 13.76 11.62
CA PHE A 147 11.69 14.24 10.35
C PHE A 147 11.02 15.54 9.90
N GLU A 148 11.67 16.24 8.98
CA GLU A 148 11.13 17.42 8.32
C GLU A 148 11.31 17.29 6.79
N VAL A 149 10.23 17.54 6.04
CA VAL A 149 10.24 17.56 4.57
C VAL A 149 9.79 18.96 4.12
N LYS A 150 10.69 19.70 3.48
CA LYS A 150 10.43 21.07 3.02
C LYS A 150 10.51 21.16 1.51
N PRO A 151 9.37 21.28 0.81
CA PRO A 151 9.39 21.61 -0.61
C PRO A 151 9.86 23.06 -0.80
N GLN A 152 10.75 23.27 -1.76
CA GLN A 152 11.30 24.56 -2.15
C GLN A 152 11.16 24.70 -3.66
N SER A 153 10.48 25.74 -4.10
CA SER A 153 10.30 26.03 -5.53
C SER A 153 10.87 27.38 -5.87
N ASP A 154 11.80 27.37 -6.81
CA ASP A 154 12.33 28.57 -7.45
C ASP A 154 11.74 28.73 -8.86
N SER A 155 12.04 29.84 -9.52
CA SER A 155 11.59 30.08 -10.90
C SER A 155 12.08 29.01 -11.91
N THR A 156 13.17 28.31 -11.59
CA THR A 156 13.84 27.35 -12.47
C THR A 156 13.92 25.94 -11.93
N THR A 157 13.95 25.76 -10.59
CA THR A 157 14.19 24.45 -9.95
C THR A 157 13.18 24.16 -8.86
N ASP A 158 12.78 22.90 -8.76
CA ASP A 158 11.95 22.37 -7.69
C ASP A 158 12.79 21.41 -6.87
N ARG A 159 12.92 21.74 -5.58
CA ARG A 159 13.75 20.98 -4.64
C ARG A 159 12.96 20.54 -3.42
N ILE A 160 13.41 19.48 -2.80
CA ILE A 160 12.86 18.99 -1.53
C ILE A 160 14.02 18.78 -0.58
N LEU A 161 14.03 19.55 0.50
CA LEU A 161 14.94 19.34 1.62
C LEU A 161 14.31 18.36 2.60
N VAL A 162 15.01 17.26 2.86
CA VAL A 162 14.66 16.26 3.86
C VAL A 162 15.65 16.32 4.98
N SER A 163 15.16 16.54 6.21
CA SER A 163 15.99 16.61 7.42
C SER A 163 15.59 15.45 8.34
N LEU A 164 16.55 14.63 8.76
CA LEU A 164 16.32 13.44 9.56
C LEU A 164 17.17 13.42 10.84
N PRO A 165 16.70 12.73 11.89
CA PRO A 165 17.54 12.43 13.06
C PRO A 165 18.71 11.52 12.67
N SER A 166 19.61 11.28 13.60
CA SER A 166 20.68 10.29 13.39
C SER A 166 20.06 8.90 13.16
N VAL A 167 20.33 8.30 12.02
CA VAL A 167 19.77 7.01 11.57
C VAL A 167 20.88 6.01 11.32
N ALA A 168 20.59 4.72 11.51
CA ALA A 168 21.59 3.65 11.39
C ALA A 168 22.02 3.38 9.94
N ASP A 169 21.12 3.53 8.97
CA ASP A 169 21.38 3.24 7.56
C ASP A 169 20.80 4.37 6.65
N PRO A 170 21.52 5.50 6.54
CA PRO A 170 21.08 6.64 5.75
C PRO A 170 20.99 6.30 4.25
N GLU A 171 21.88 5.46 3.74
CA GLU A 171 21.88 5.06 2.34
C GLU A 171 20.63 4.25 1.96
N ARG A 172 20.17 3.38 2.84
CA ARG A 172 18.91 2.64 2.66
C ARG A 172 17.73 3.60 2.62
N ILE A 173 17.65 4.54 3.56
CA ILE A 173 16.58 5.52 3.63
C ILE A 173 16.56 6.38 2.36
N LYS A 174 17.71 6.89 1.95
CA LYS A 174 17.86 7.68 0.72
C LYS A 174 17.35 6.92 -0.51
N ARG A 175 17.72 5.65 -0.67
CA ARG A 175 17.20 4.81 -1.77
C ARG A 175 15.69 4.66 -1.73
N ILE A 176 15.10 4.42 -0.56
CA ILE A 176 13.66 4.22 -0.42
C ILE A 176 12.90 5.51 -0.74
N ILE A 177 13.32 6.64 -0.18
CA ILE A 177 12.61 7.91 -0.40
C ILE A 177 12.77 8.45 -1.83
N SER A 178 13.86 8.14 -2.53
CA SER A 178 14.12 8.59 -3.90
C SER A 178 13.67 7.59 -4.98
N SER A 179 13.29 6.34 -4.62
CA SER A 179 12.81 5.37 -5.62
C SER A 179 11.50 5.83 -6.24
N GLY A 180 11.34 5.69 -7.55
CA GLY A 180 10.13 6.11 -8.25
C GLY A 180 8.89 5.40 -7.73
N GLY A 181 8.97 4.09 -7.54
CA GLY A 181 7.86 3.26 -7.06
C GLY A 181 6.73 3.10 -8.08
N LYS A 182 6.99 3.37 -9.34
CA LYS A 182 6.02 3.25 -10.43
C LYS A 182 5.82 1.78 -10.80
N LEU A 183 4.81 1.16 -10.21
CA LEU A 183 4.39 -0.19 -10.57
C LEU A 183 3.49 -0.17 -11.81
N GLU A 184 3.73 -1.11 -12.72
CA GLU A 184 2.88 -1.37 -13.88
C GLU A 184 2.73 -2.87 -14.08
N LEU A 185 1.51 -3.36 -14.28
CA LEU A 185 1.22 -4.71 -14.73
C LEU A 185 0.90 -4.64 -16.22
N THR A 186 1.68 -5.30 -17.04
CA THR A 186 1.58 -5.19 -18.50
C THR A 186 1.78 -6.51 -19.20
N HIS A 187 1.17 -6.66 -20.36
CA HIS A 187 1.30 -7.83 -21.22
C HIS A 187 2.70 -7.94 -21.81
N VAL A 188 3.28 -9.13 -21.77
CA VAL A 188 4.54 -9.43 -22.48
C VAL A 188 4.21 -9.93 -23.88
N ILE A 189 4.78 -9.32 -24.89
CA ILE A 189 4.63 -9.78 -26.27
C ILE A 189 5.54 -10.98 -26.50
N SER A 190 4.94 -12.13 -26.42
CA SER A 190 5.60 -13.44 -26.50
C SER A 190 4.64 -14.49 -27.07
N PRO A 191 5.10 -15.56 -27.70
CA PRO A 191 4.24 -16.70 -27.97
C PRO A 191 3.61 -17.23 -26.69
N PRO A 192 2.32 -17.65 -26.72
CA PRO A 192 1.65 -18.16 -25.54
C PRO A 192 2.27 -19.48 -25.07
N SER A 193 2.06 -19.80 -23.78
CA SER A 193 2.46 -21.11 -23.24
C SER A 193 1.83 -22.28 -24.05
N PRO A 194 2.56 -23.39 -24.26
CA PRO A 194 3.74 -23.83 -23.52
C PRO A 194 5.10 -23.28 -24.03
N ALA A 195 5.13 -22.38 -25.03
CA ALA A 195 6.38 -21.75 -25.41
C ALA A 195 6.93 -20.91 -24.23
N PRO A 196 8.25 -20.89 -23.98
CA PRO A 196 8.84 -20.04 -22.97
C PRO A 196 8.64 -18.57 -23.31
N CYS A 197 8.57 -17.73 -22.26
CA CYS A 197 8.52 -16.28 -22.45
C CYS A 197 9.72 -15.81 -23.26
N GLN A 198 9.43 -15.03 -24.31
CA GLN A 198 10.46 -14.55 -25.23
C GLN A 198 11.26 -13.40 -24.61
N THR A 199 12.56 -13.57 -24.51
CA THR A 199 13.51 -12.57 -24.04
C THR A 199 14.67 -12.46 -25.02
N TYR A 200 15.37 -11.33 -24.99
CA TYR A 200 16.48 -10.99 -25.91
C TYR A 200 17.72 -10.65 -25.11
N ASP A 201 18.89 -10.93 -25.67
CA ASP A 201 20.16 -10.62 -25.02
C ASP A 201 20.49 -9.12 -25.06
N THR A 202 20.04 -8.44 -26.10
CA THR A 202 20.27 -7.02 -26.31
C THR A 202 18.96 -6.26 -26.56
N LYS A 203 18.99 -4.95 -26.28
CA LYS A 203 17.87 -4.06 -26.60
C LYS A 203 17.60 -3.97 -28.10
N ASP A 204 18.66 -4.00 -28.88
CA ASP A 204 18.57 -3.87 -30.35
C ASP A 204 17.93 -5.11 -30.98
N GLU A 205 18.23 -6.30 -30.49
CA GLU A 205 17.52 -7.53 -30.88
C GLU A 205 16.03 -7.47 -30.56
N ALA A 206 15.67 -6.99 -29.37
CA ALA A 206 14.28 -6.80 -28.98
C ALA A 206 13.57 -5.78 -29.89
N ILE A 207 14.22 -4.69 -30.27
CA ILE A 207 13.70 -3.71 -31.21
C ILE A 207 13.56 -4.32 -32.61
N ALA A 208 14.57 -5.06 -33.06
CA ALA A 208 14.56 -5.71 -34.40
C ALA A 208 13.39 -6.74 -34.50
N SER A 209 13.05 -7.42 -33.43
CA SER A 209 11.94 -8.38 -33.40
C SER A 209 10.57 -7.76 -33.69
N LEU A 210 10.42 -6.46 -33.51
CA LEU A 210 9.18 -5.72 -33.79
C LEU A 210 8.92 -5.53 -35.28
N ASN A 211 9.90 -5.81 -36.16
CA ASN A 211 9.82 -5.64 -37.61
C ASN A 211 9.36 -4.21 -38.06
N SER A 212 9.64 -3.19 -37.26
CA SER A 212 9.14 -1.82 -37.42
C SER A 212 10.21 -0.84 -37.95
N GLY A 213 11.22 -1.35 -38.66
CA GLY A 213 12.28 -0.52 -39.23
C GLY A 213 13.21 0.12 -38.20
N GLY A 214 13.41 -0.53 -37.05
CA GLY A 214 14.27 -0.04 -35.96
C GLY A 214 13.61 0.97 -35.01
N THR A 215 12.32 1.25 -35.18
CA THR A 215 11.55 2.11 -34.27
C THR A 215 10.64 1.28 -33.37
N VAL A 216 10.41 1.73 -32.12
CA VAL A 216 9.46 1.08 -31.21
C VAL A 216 8.09 1.72 -31.42
N PRO A 217 7.05 0.97 -31.82
CA PRO A 217 5.69 1.48 -31.94
C PRO A 217 5.17 2.07 -30.61
N SER A 218 4.30 3.06 -30.66
CA SER A 218 3.78 3.74 -29.45
C SER A 218 3.02 2.82 -28.50
N ASN A 219 2.46 1.72 -29.00
CA ASN A 219 1.77 0.71 -28.21
C ASN A 219 2.70 -0.42 -27.71
N ARG A 220 4.02 -0.25 -27.82
CA ARG A 220 5.04 -1.20 -27.36
C ARG A 220 6.13 -0.49 -26.59
N ARG A 221 6.76 -1.19 -25.65
CA ARG A 221 7.99 -0.76 -24.96
C ARG A 221 8.97 -1.92 -24.90
N VAL A 222 10.24 -1.61 -25.00
CA VAL A 222 11.33 -2.58 -24.80
C VAL A 222 11.97 -2.27 -23.47
N LEU A 223 11.82 -3.19 -22.51
CA LEU A 223 12.23 -2.99 -21.12
C LEU A 223 13.29 -4.02 -20.71
N PRO A 224 14.24 -3.62 -19.84
CA PRO A 224 15.19 -4.55 -19.27
C PRO A 224 14.48 -5.50 -18.30
N TYR A 225 14.91 -6.75 -18.32
CA TYR A 225 14.47 -7.82 -17.43
C TYR A 225 15.69 -8.40 -16.73
N MET A 226 15.75 -8.24 -15.42
CA MET A 226 16.84 -8.78 -14.62
C MET A 226 16.52 -10.20 -14.19
N GLU A 227 17.08 -11.17 -14.91
CA GLU A 227 16.99 -12.57 -14.52
C GLU A 227 17.89 -12.81 -13.29
N ARG A 228 17.27 -13.06 -12.13
CA ARG A 228 17.98 -13.35 -10.88
C ARG A 228 18.29 -14.84 -10.81
N GLY A 229 19.58 -15.20 -10.77
CA GLY A 229 20.05 -16.56 -10.57
C GLY A 229 19.61 -17.17 -9.24
N GLU A 230 19.88 -18.45 -8.99
CA GLU A 230 19.58 -19.10 -7.69
C GLU A 230 20.44 -18.50 -6.58
N LEU A 231 19.81 -18.16 -5.44
CA LEU A 231 20.51 -17.71 -4.23
C LEU A 231 21.54 -18.77 -3.80
N GLY A 232 22.81 -18.41 -3.79
CA GLY A 232 23.92 -19.31 -3.38
C GLY A 232 24.50 -20.17 -4.50
N SER A 233 24.10 -20.01 -5.75
CA SER A 233 24.84 -20.57 -6.88
C SER A 233 26.00 -19.65 -7.23
N SER A 234 27.15 -20.23 -7.60
CA SER A 234 28.36 -19.51 -8.08
C SER A 234 28.11 -18.68 -9.36
N ARG A 235 26.88 -18.63 -9.84
CA ARG A 235 26.36 -17.84 -10.95
C ARG A 235 25.46 -16.73 -10.43
N ASP A 236 25.94 -15.91 -9.51
CA ASP A 236 25.40 -14.57 -9.23
C ASP A 236 25.61 -13.61 -10.43
N GLN A 237 25.62 -14.13 -11.65
CA GLN A 237 25.60 -13.32 -12.85
C GLN A 237 24.16 -12.86 -13.06
N LYS A 238 23.87 -11.67 -12.59
CA LYS A 238 22.72 -10.90 -13.04
C LYS A 238 22.87 -10.68 -14.57
N SER A 239 22.24 -11.50 -15.36
CA SER A 239 22.16 -11.22 -16.81
C SER A 239 20.96 -10.33 -17.05
N THR A 240 21.20 -9.14 -17.57
CA THR A 240 20.12 -8.27 -18.05
C THR A 240 19.67 -8.81 -19.40
N LYS A 241 18.44 -9.31 -19.45
CA LYS A 241 17.72 -9.63 -20.68
C LYS A 241 16.80 -8.45 -21.06
N TRP A 242 16.20 -8.52 -22.21
CA TRP A 242 15.23 -7.54 -22.67
C TRP A 242 13.94 -8.23 -23.07
N ALA A 243 12.81 -7.60 -22.82
CA ALA A 243 11.52 -8.11 -23.29
C ALA A 243 10.68 -6.97 -23.87
N VAL A 244 9.80 -7.34 -24.78
CA VAL A 244 8.82 -6.43 -25.38
C VAL A 244 7.54 -6.51 -24.58
N VAL A 245 7.03 -5.38 -24.13
CA VAL A 245 5.78 -5.29 -23.39
C VAL A 245 4.80 -4.34 -24.08
N GLU A 246 3.53 -4.53 -23.79
CA GLU A 246 2.45 -3.68 -24.29
C GLU A 246 2.40 -2.33 -23.56
N SER A 247 1.90 -1.29 -24.22
CA SER A 247 1.64 0.04 -23.67
C SER A 247 0.29 0.56 -24.15
N PRO A 248 -0.55 1.15 -23.30
CA PRO A 248 -0.37 1.37 -21.86
C PRO A 248 -0.43 0.09 -21.03
N SER A 249 -0.04 0.16 -19.76
CA SER A 249 -0.19 -0.94 -18.79
C SER A 249 -1.66 -1.26 -18.54
N ILE A 250 -1.95 -2.52 -18.19
CA ILE A 250 -3.28 -2.99 -17.82
C ILE A 250 -3.75 -2.32 -16.52
N VAL A 251 -2.84 -2.32 -15.54
CA VAL A 251 -3.02 -1.75 -14.20
C VAL A 251 -1.73 -1.06 -13.80
N ASP A 252 -1.83 0.05 -13.10
CA ASP A 252 -0.70 0.78 -12.53
C ASP A 252 -0.77 0.85 -10.99
N GLY A 253 0.30 1.40 -10.37
CA GLY A 253 0.43 1.49 -8.92
C GLY A 253 -0.64 2.31 -8.21
N SER A 254 -1.33 3.23 -8.90
CA SER A 254 -2.43 4.01 -8.31
C SER A 254 -3.63 3.14 -7.91
N GLN A 255 -3.72 1.97 -8.52
CA GLN A 255 -4.78 0.98 -8.28
C GLN A 255 -4.39 -0.06 -7.22
N LEU A 256 -3.20 0.04 -6.62
CA LEU A 256 -2.83 -0.78 -5.46
C LEU A 256 -3.63 -0.37 -4.22
N ARG A 257 -4.10 -1.38 -3.49
CA ARG A 257 -4.70 -1.25 -2.17
C ARG A 257 -3.69 -1.57 -1.07
N THR A 258 -2.95 -2.66 -1.23
CA THR A 258 -1.93 -3.12 -0.26
C THR A 258 -0.76 -3.78 -0.98
N ALA A 259 0.41 -3.76 -0.32
CA ALA A 259 1.57 -4.55 -0.68
C ALA A 259 2.29 -4.98 0.60
N ASN A 260 2.65 -6.27 0.71
CA ASN A 260 3.30 -6.83 1.88
C ASN A 260 4.36 -7.85 1.47
N ALA A 261 5.51 -7.82 2.14
CA ALA A 261 6.52 -8.86 2.00
C ALA A 261 6.05 -10.14 2.72
N ILE A 262 6.10 -11.28 2.04
CA ILE A 262 5.75 -12.57 2.61
C ILE A 262 6.93 -13.54 2.51
N PRO A 263 7.23 -14.30 3.58
CA PRO A 263 8.33 -15.27 3.55
C PRO A 263 7.99 -16.47 2.68
N ARG A 264 9.01 -16.99 1.98
CA ARG A 264 9.07 -18.30 1.35
C ARG A 264 10.14 -19.16 2.03
N GLU A 265 10.35 -20.35 1.54
CA GLU A 265 11.32 -21.28 2.14
C GLU A 265 12.74 -20.71 2.22
N ARG A 266 13.19 -19.94 1.22
CA ARG A 266 14.58 -19.43 1.11
C ARG A 266 14.66 -17.94 0.81
N ASP A 267 13.57 -17.32 0.42
CA ASP A 267 13.48 -15.93 -0.06
C ASP A 267 12.18 -15.27 0.39
N TYR A 268 11.85 -14.14 -0.20
CA TYR A 268 10.63 -13.38 0.06
C TYR A 268 9.95 -13.03 -1.26
N ASP A 269 8.63 -13.07 -1.27
CA ASP A 269 7.80 -12.50 -2.32
C ASP A 269 7.08 -11.26 -1.80
N ILE A 270 6.52 -10.46 -2.72
CA ILE A 270 5.64 -9.36 -2.37
C ILE A 270 4.22 -9.70 -2.82
N GLN A 271 3.33 -9.88 -1.86
CA GLN A 271 1.90 -10.02 -2.12
C GLN A 271 1.30 -8.64 -2.25
N PHE A 272 0.55 -8.40 -3.32
CA PHE A 272 -0.22 -7.17 -3.50
C PHE A 272 -1.71 -7.45 -3.67
N ALA A 273 -2.53 -6.44 -3.35
CA ALA A 273 -3.95 -6.45 -3.64
C ALA A 273 -4.35 -5.14 -4.33
N LEU A 274 -5.30 -5.24 -5.27
CA LEU A 274 -5.81 -4.14 -6.06
C LEU A 274 -7.07 -3.51 -5.42
N LYS A 275 -7.33 -2.25 -5.72
CA LYS A 275 -8.61 -1.58 -5.50
C LYS A 275 -9.64 -2.15 -6.48
N THR A 276 -10.93 -1.97 -6.21
CA THR A 276 -12.03 -2.53 -7.00
C THR A 276 -11.89 -2.25 -8.50
N ALA A 277 -11.65 -1.01 -8.90
CA ALA A 277 -11.51 -0.64 -10.32
C ALA A 277 -10.30 -1.31 -11.00
N GLY A 278 -9.18 -1.49 -10.29
CA GLY A 278 -8.02 -2.21 -10.78
C GLY A 278 -8.27 -3.70 -10.89
N ALA A 279 -8.95 -4.27 -9.88
CA ALA A 279 -9.32 -5.68 -9.84
C ALA A 279 -10.25 -6.07 -10.99
N GLU A 280 -11.25 -5.24 -11.31
CA GLU A 280 -12.15 -5.46 -12.43
C GLU A 280 -11.41 -5.48 -13.78
N LYS A 281 -10.52 -4.49 -14.02
CA LYS A 281 -9.71 -4.43 -15.24
C LYS A 281 -8.77 -5.63 -15.34
N PHE A 282 -8.08 -5.94 -14.24
CA PHE A 282 -7.10 -7.00 -14.19
C PHE A 282 -7.75 -8.38 -14.35
N GLY A 283 -8.89 -8.59 -13.68
CA GLY A 283 -9.68 -9.80 -13.79
C GLY A 283 -10.22 -10.04 -15.21
N ALA A 284 -10.79 -8.99 -15.82
CA ALA A 284 -11.28 -9.08 -17.19
C ALA A 284 -10.15 -9.40 -18.16
N TRP A 285 -8.99 -8.72 -18.04
CA TRP A 285 -7.87 -8.92 -18.93
C TRP A 285 -7.24 -10.32 -18.75
N THR A 286 -6.95 -10.74 -17.52
CA THR A 286 -6.34 -12.06 -17.25
C THR A 286 -7.26 -13.21 -17.65
N GLY A 287 -8.60 -13.05 -17.49
CA GLY A 287 -9.59 -14.03 -17.94
C GLY A 287 -9.63 -14.20 -19.46
N ALA A 288 -9.38 -13.12 -20.21
CA ALA A 288 -9.34 -13.15 -21.68
C ALA A 288 -7.96 -13.58 -22.24
N ASN A 289 -6.90 -13.57 -21.43
CA ASN A 289 -5.51 -13.82 -21.86
C ASN A 289 -4.87 -14.99 -21.08
N ILE A 290 -5.62 -16.07 -20.91
CA ILE A 290 -5.08 -17.32 -20.33
C ILE A 290 -4.01 -17.88 -21.27
N ASN A 291 -2.92 -18.42 -20.70
CA ASN A 291 -1.71 -18.88 -21.36
C ASN A 291 -0.77 -17.78 -21.88
N GLU A 292 -1.08 -16.53 -21.66
CA GLU A 292 -0.21 -15.40 -21.97
C GLU A 292 0.73 -15.05 -20.78
N TYR A 293 1.67 -14.15 -21.02
CA TYR A 293 2.64 -13.72 -20.04
C TYR A 293 2.37 -12.28 -19.56
N LEU A 294 2.43 -12.09 -18.25
CA LEU A 294 2.27 -10.82 -17.58
C LEU A 294 3.59 -10.38 -16.96
N ALA A 295 4.05 -9.17 -17.28
CA ALA A 295 5.19 -8.55 -16.63
C ALA A 295 4.74 -7.68 -15.45
N VAL A 296 5.47 -7.79 -14.34
CA VAL A 296 5.46 -6.84 -13.25
C VAL A 296 6.64 -5.88 -13.47
N VAL A 297 6.35 -4.64 -13.80
CA VAL A 297 7.35 -3.61 -14.09
C VAL A 297 7.41 -2.63 -12.94
N LEU A 298 8.60 -2.31 -12.47
CA LEU A 298 8.86 -1.28 -11.47
C LEU A 298 9.89 -0.29 -12.02
N ASP A 299 9.54 0.99 -12.04
CA ASP A 299 10.43 2.06 -12.50
C ASP A 299 11.04 1.81 -13.89
N GLY A 300 10.27 1.15 -14.77
CA GLY A 300 10.71 0.85 -16.14
C GLY A 300 11.58 -0.41 -16.28
N GLU A 301 11.73 -1.21 -15.22
CA GLU A 301 12.44 -2.49 -15.22
C GLU A 301 11.49 -3.65 -14.87
N ILE A 302 11.54 -4.73 -15.64
CA ILE A 302 10.75 -5.94 -15.36
C ILE A 302 11.35 -6.67 -14.16
N GLN A 303 10.59 -6.76 -13.07
CA GLN A 303 10.99 -7.46 -11.83
C GLN A 303 10.65 -8.94 -11.87
N SER A 304 9.52 -9.29 -12.51
CA SER A 304 9.10 -10.67 -12.71
C SER A 304 8.19 -10.81 -13.92
N VAL A 305 8.16 -12.01 -14.47
CA VAL A 305 7.22 -12.40 -15.51
C VAL A 305 6.41 -13.60 -15.00
N ALA A 306 5.10 -13.46 -14.99
CA ALA A 306 4.17 -14.48 -14.56
C ALA A 306 3.43 -15.09 -15.75
N PHE A 307 3.26 -16.40 -15.74
CA PHE A 307 2.40 -17.11 -16.66
C PHE A 307 0.97 -17.17 -16.13
N ILE A 308 -0.01 -16.79 -16.95
CA ILE A 308 -1.42 -16.71 -16.57
C ILE A 308 -2.07 -18.09 -16.75
N ARG A 309 -2.28 -18.81 -15.64
CA ARG A 309 -2.93 -20.13 -15.64
C ARG A 309 -4.45 -20.05 -15.59
N SER A 310 -4.95 -19.03 -14.94
CA SER A 310 -6.39 -18.79 -14.75
C SER A 310 -6.63 -17.31 -14.53
N GLN A 311 -7.89 -16.89 -14.60
CA GLN A 311 -8.27 -15.53 -14.25
C GLN A 311 -7.77 -15.13 -12.85
N ILE A 312 -7.13 -13.98 -12.74
CA ILE A 312 -6.61 -13.41 -11.50
C ILE A 312 -7.48 -12.20 -11.15
N PHE A 313 -8.12 -12.21 -9.98
CA PHE A 313 -9.08 -11.15 -9.63
C PHE A 313 -8.38 -9.91 -9.05
N ASP A 314 -8.09 -9.91 -7.76
CA ASP A 314 -7.65 -8.72 -7.05
C ASP A 314 -6.30 -8.84 -6.35
N GLN A 315 -5.72 -10.04 -6.33
CA GLN A 315 -4.46 -10.32 -5.64
C GLN A 315 -3.45 -10.93 -6.57
N GLY A 316 -2.21 -10.55 -6.40
CA GLY A 316 -1.08 -11.10 -7.14
C GLY A 316 0.16 -11.19 -6.27
N MET A 317 1.18 -11.82 -6.83
CA MET A 317 2.45 -12.03 -6.16
C MET A 317 3.60 -11.64 -7.08
N ILE A 318 4.50 -10.80 -6.57
CA ILE A 318 5.73 -10.43 -7.25
C ILE A 318 6.82 -11.33 -6.70
N SER A 319 7.24 -12.30 -7.49
CA SER A 319 8.33 -13.20 -7.14
C SER A 319 9.62 -12.71 -7.82
N GLY A 320 10.73 -12.77 -7.11
CA GLY A 320 11.99 -12.26 -7.64
C GLY A 320 13.19 -12.65 -6.79
N ARG A 321 13.07 -13.69 -5.96
CA ARG A 321 14.15 -14.12 -5.05
C ARG A 321 14.70 -12.96 -4.21
N PHE A 322 13.78 -12.22 -3.61
CA PHE A 322 14.13 -11.06 -2.79
C PHE A 322 14.69 -11.51 -1.44
N THR A 323 15.70 -10.79 -0.95
CA THR A 323 16.04 -10.85 0.48
C THR A 323 14.90 -10.25 1.30
N LYS A 324 14.80 -10.57 2.59
CA LYS A 324 13.81 -9.99 3.50
C LYS A 324 13.74 -8.47 3.37
N GLN A 325 14.90 -7.82 3.51
CA GLN A 325 15.00 -6.36 3.47
C GLN A 325 14.57 -5.78 2.12
N ALA A 326 15.00 -6.39 1.01
CA ALA A 326 14.61 -5.92 -0.32
C ALA A 326 13.09 -6.05 -0.58
N ALA A 327 12.46 -7.13 -0.08
CA ALA A 327 11.02 -7.31 -0.18
C ALA A 327 10.24 -6.31 0.67
N GLU A 328 10.69 -6.06 1.91
CA GLU A 328 10.10 -5.07 2.81
C GLU A 328 10.22 -3.65 2.24
N ASP A 329 11.39 -3.28 1.72
CA ASP A 329 11.65 -1.98 1.10
C ASP A 329 10.78 -1.77 -0.15
N LEU A 330 10.65 -2.79 -0.99
CA LEU A 330 9.82 -2.75 -2.17
C LEU A 330 8.32 -2.68 -1.81
N ALA A 331 7.86 -3.50 -0.87
CA ALA A 331 6.48 -3.47 -0.42
C ALA A 331 6.11 -2.10 0.19
N LEU A 332 7.00 -1.49 0.96
CA LEU A 332 6.85 -0.16 1.51
C LEU A 332 6.75 0.89 0.39
N THR A 333 7.66 0.85 -0.57
CA THR A 333 7.67 1.77 -1.72
C THR A 333 6.37 1.69 -2.51
N LEU A 334 5.90 0.47 -2.81
CA LEU A 334 4.64 0.24 -3.53
C LEU A 334 3.41 0.75 -2.74
N LYS A 335 3.38 0.53 -1.43
CA LYS A 335 2.28 0.96 -0.56
C LYS A 335 2.21 2.47 -0.39
N SER A 336 3.35 3.15 -0.36
CA SER A 336 3.41 4.62 -0.21
C SER A 336 3.14 5.38 -1.50
N GLY A 337 3.04 4.69 -2.63
CA GLY A 337 2.76 5.30 -3.93
C GLY A 337 3.99 5.68 -4.74
N ALA A 338 3.75 5.95 -6.03
CA ALA A 338 4.78 6.37 -6.96
C ALA A 338 5.09 7.87 -6.79
N LEU A 339 6.36 8.22 -6.99
CA LEU A 339 6.76 9.62 -7.12
C LEU A 339 6.29 10.17 -8.47
N PRO A 340 5.70 11.38 -8.52
CA PRO A 340 5.29 12.03 -9.76
C PRO A 340 6.44 12.35 -10.71
N ALA A 341 7.64 12.55 -10.14
CA ALA A 341 8.86 12.83 -10.87
C ALA A 341 10.07 12.12 -10.27
N ARG A 342 11.08 11.89 -11.08
CA ARG A 342 12.35 11.34 -10.60
C ARG A 342 13.06 12.37 -9.73
N LEU A 343 13.66 11.90 -8.63
CA LEU A 343 14.44 12.68 -7.71
C LEU A 343 15.93 12.44 -7.93
N ILE A 344 16.72 13.51 -7.97
CA ILE A 344 18.17 13.50 -8.08
C ILE A 344 18.74 14.12 -6.81
N VAL A 345 19.64 13.41 -6.14
CA VAL A 345 20.34 13.98 -4.97
C VAL A 345 21.34 15.03 -5.46
N ILE A 346 21.20 16.26 -4.96
CA ILE A 346 22.09 17.37 -5.32
C ILE A 346 23.02 17.78 -4.16
N GLU A 347 22.57 17.57 -2.93
CA GLU A 347 23.35 17.92 -1.74
C GLU A 347 23.04 16.94 -0.60
N GLU A 348 24.06 16.59 0.17
CA GLU A 348 23.93 15.77 1.38
C GLU A 348 24.90 16.31 2.42
N SER A 349 24.40 16.60 3.63
CA SER A 349 25.22 17.01 4.76
C SER A 349 24.84 16.22 6.01
N ASN A 350 25.81 16.03 6.89
CA ASN A 350 25.63 15.41 8.18
C ASN A 350 26.33 16.25 9.25
N ASP A 351 25.57 17.11 9.90
CA ASP A 351 26.05 17.98 10.96
C ASP A 351 26.18 17.18 12.26
N LYS A 352 27.43 16.76 12.57
CA LYS A 352 27.77 16.00 13.77
C LYS A 352 27.89 16.90 14.98
#